data_923b3ef254df2635b288f75c85de7ee3
#
_entry.id   923b3ef254df2635b288f75c85de7ee3
#
_cell.length_a   1.000
_cell.length_b   1.000
_cell.length_c   1.000
_cell.angle_alpha   90.00
_cell.angle_beta   90.00
_cell.angle_gamma   90.00
#
_symmetry.space_group_name_H-M   'P 1'
#
loop_
_entity.id
_entity.type
_entity.pdbx_description
1 polymer ?
#
loop_
_entity_poly.entity_id
_entity_poly.type
_entity_poly.pdbx_seq_one_letter_code
_entity_poly.pdbx_strand_id
1 'polypeptide(L)'
;MSTSISRRGFLKLSTAGASAAALARLKAEAAAFKPPAGKMPTRVLGKTGVSVSILALGGQSALTDFPDDEMAAKFVNDCIDSGITYLDAAPMYGRKDDPRNSERRYGKVIAQRRKEVYLTTKTLERDADKAMRDIETSLKLLQTDHLECLQVHKITPEEDLARLGKPDGVYTLLRKLRDQKVIRFIGVTGHLGAACLKQAIQMYEFDTLLTTFNPTKERRDYEEVLLPVARKQNLGIIAMKVMGGTPQYNRKGTEGLPGVLVGDGPGKASPAKLLRYALSLPVHIVVNGIYDHKQLSHNLGVCYNFQPMPDPERRALQVALHDSDILLAYNKPDYARA
;
A
#
# COMPACT_ATOMS: atom_id res chain seq x y z
N MET A 1 -34.63 39.31 26.93
CA MET A 1 -33.34 39.34 26.18
C MET A 1 -33.32 38.14 25.24
N SER A 2 -33.59 38.40 23.93
CA SER A 2 -33.59 37.34 22.90
C SER A 2 -32.20 37.25 22.29
N THR A 3 -31.51 36.19 22.55
CA THR A 3 -30.21 35.89 21.94
C THR A 3 -30.43 35.30 20.53
N SER A 4 -30.35 36.14 19.53
CA SER A 4 -30.41 35.71 18.14
C SER A 4 -29.11 35.01 17.76
N ILE A 5 -29.15 33.69 17.54
CA ILE A 5 -28.04 32.93 16.98
C ILE A 5 -27.89 33.34 15.50
N SER A 6 -26.74 33.87 15.12
CA SER A 6 -26.48 34.24 13.73
C SER A 6 -26.47 33.02 12.82
N ARG A 7 -26.92 33.18 11.55
CA ARG A 7 -26.86 32.10 10.54
C ARG A 7 -25.48 31.44 10.40
N ARG A 8 -24.39 32.18 10.59
CA ARG A 8 -23.04 31.67 10.63
C ARG A 8 -22.75 30.83 11.88
N GLY A 9 -23.33 31.17 13.04
CA GLY A 9 -23.22 30.38 14.28
C GLY A 9 -23.99 29.07 14.16
N PHE A 10 -25.17 29.08 13.56
CA PHE A 10 -25.96 27.88 13.32
C PHE A 10 -25.28 26.92 12.32
N LEU A 11 -24.69 27.42 11.23
CA LEU A 11 -23.91 26.61 10.27
C LEU A 11 -22.65 26.03 10.90
N LYS A 12 -21.94 26.75 11.77
CA LYS A 12 -20.79 26.21 12.51
C LYS A 12 -21.18 25.15 13.53
N LEU A 13 -22.31 25.30 14.20
CA LEU A 13 -22.83 24.30 15.14
C LEU A 13 -23.35 23.05 14.39
N SER A 14 -23.97 23.20 13.24
CA SER A 14 -24.46 22.05 12.46
C SER A 14 -23.32 21.26 11.81
N THR A 15 -22.25 21.89 11.35
CA THR A 15 -21.07 21.20 10.80
C THR A 15 -20.24 20.52 11.88
N ALA A 16 -20.08 21.14 13.06
CA ALA A 16 -19.41 20.51 14.20
C ALA A 16 -20.21 19.33 14.77
N GLY A 17 -21.54 19.43 14.82
CA GLY A 17 -22.40 18.34 15.23
C GLY A 17 -22.41 17.16 14.28
N ALA A 18 -22.41 17.42 12.95
CA ALA A 18 -22.30 16.39 11.94
C ALA A 18 -20.93 15.67 11.99
N SER A 19 -19.84 16.40 12.25
CA SER A 19 -18.51 15.83 12.41
C SER A 19 -18.39 14.96 13.67
N ALA A 20 -18.97 15.39 14.79
CA ALA A 20 -18.98 14.64 16.04
C ALA A 20 -19.82 13.35 15.93
N ALA A 21 -20.99 13.42 15.28
CA ALA A 21 -21.82 12.26 15.03
C ALA A 21 -21.16 11.24 14.09
N ALA A 22 -20.49 11.71 13.04
CA ALA A 22 -19.71 10.86 12.13
C ALA A 22 -18.54 10.16 12.87
N LEU A 23 -17.82 10.89 13.71
CA LEU A 23 -16.74 10.35 14.53
C LEU A 23 -17.25 9.32 15.54
N ALA A 24 -18.37 9.59 16.21
CA ALA A 24 -19.01 8.65 17.14
C ALA A 24 -19.45 7.37 16.42
N ARG A 25 -19.99 7.48 15.22
CA ARG A 25 -20.36 6.34 14.40
C ARG A 25 -19.14 5.48 14.03
N LEU A 26 -18.05 6.10 13.55
CA LEU A 26 -16.81 5.39 13.23
C LEU A 26 -16.22 4.67 14.45
N LYS A 27 -16.26 5.30 15.62
CA LYS A 27 -15.82 4.67 16.89
C LYS A 27 -16.72 3.50 17.27
N ALA A 28 -18.03 3.61 17.09
CA ALA A 28 -18.97 2.52 17.36
C ALA A 28 -18.78 1.34 16.38
N GLU A 29 -18.61 1.63 15.10
CA GLU A 29 -18.30 0.61 14.08
C GLU A 29 -16.97 -0.12 14.37
N ALA A 30 -15.94 0.63 14.78
CA ALA A 30 -14.67 0.04 15.22
C ALA A 30 -14.80 -0.81 16.47
N ALA A 31 -15.61 -0.40 17.44
CA ALA A 31 -15.83 -1.17 18.67
C ALA A 31 -16.64 -2.46 18.43
N ALA A 32 -17.53 -2.44 17.44
CA ALA A 32 -18.37 -3.59 17.09
C ALA A 32 -17.72 -4.54 16.06
N PHE A 33 -16.56 -4.20 15.52
CA PHE A 33 -15.90 -4.99 14.48
C PHE A 33 -15.58 -6.40 14.99
N LYS A 34 -15.97 -7.37 14.18
CA LYS A 34 -15.55 -8.77 14.29
C LYS A 34 -15.15 -9.25 12.90
N PRO A 35 -13.99 -9.86 12.75
CA PRO A 35 -13.61 -10.42 11.46
C PRO A 35 -14.61 -11.49 11.03
N PRO A 36 -14.83 -11.67 9.72
CA PRO A 36 -15.64 -12.78 9.22
C PRO A 36 -15.01 -14.12 9.62
N ALA A 37 -15.82 -15.17 9.64
CA ALA A 37 -15.32 -16.52 9.89
C ALA A 37 -14.34 -16.94 8.79
N GLY A 38 -13.20 -17.53 9.16
CA GLY A 38 -12.18 -17.99 8.25
C GLY A 38 -10.77 -17.82 8.78
N LYS A 39 -9.80 -18.17 7.97
CA LYS A 39 -8.37 -18.01 8.27
C LYS A 39 -7.67 -17.36 7.09
N MET A 40 -6.82 -16.39 7.38
CA MET A 40 -6.03 -15.73 6.36
C MET A 40 -5.03 -16.71 5.73
N PRO A 41 -5.12 -16.97 4.42
CA PRO A 41 -4.10 -17.75 3.72
C PRO A 41 -2.77 -17.02 3.71
N THR A 42 -1.70 -17.80 3.68
CA THR A 42 -0.33 -17.27 3.60
C THR A 42 0.39 -17.81 2.38
N ARG A 43 1.39 -17.07 1.92
CA ARG A 43 2.32 -17.51 0.87
C ARG A 43 3.75 -17.20 1.29
N VAL A 44 4.69 -18.06 0.91
CA VAL A 44 6.12 -17.78 1.07
C VAL A 44 6.51 -16.66 0.11
N LEU A 45 7.08 -15.59 0.63
CA LEU A 45 7.42 -14.36 -0.12
C LEU A 45 8.73 -14.58 -0.93
N GLY A 46 8.64 -15.35 -1.99
CA GLY A 46 9.77 -15.67 -2.87
C GLY A 46 10.99 -16.18 -2.10
N LYS A 47 12.18 -15.76 -2.52
CA LYS A 47 13.46 -16.17 -1.92
C LYS A 47 13.68 -15.67 -0.48
N THR A 48 12.82 -14.80 0.06
CA THR A 48 12.91 -14.41 1.47
C THR A 48 12.65 -15.58 2.42
N GLY A 49 11.94 -16.61 1.96
CA GLY A 49 11.56 -17.77 2.77
C GLY A 49 10.52 -17.46 3.87
N VAL A 50 10.08 -16.21 3.99
CA VAL A 50 9.11 -15.80 5.03
C VAL A 50 7.69 -16.01 4.54
N SER A 51 6.87 -16.68 5.35
CA SER A 51 5.44 -16.83 5.10
C SER A 51 4.70 -15.58 5.57
N VAL A 52 3.92 -14.96 4.68
CA VAL A 52 3.14 -13.74 4.95
C VAL A 52 1.71 -13.90 4.46
N SER A 53 0.77 -13.14 5.03
CA SER A 53 -0.63 -13.11 4.60
C SER A 53 -0.75 -12.69 3.14
N ILE A 54 -1.71 -13.26 2.39
CA ILE A 54 -1.94 -12.89 0.98
C ILE A 54 -2.51 -11.47 0.82
N LEU A 55 -3.08 -10.91 1.89
CA LEU A 55 -3.51 -9.51 2.01
C LEU A 55 -2.56 -8.78 2.94
N ALA A 56 -2.09 -7.61 2.52
CA ALA A 56 -1.24 -6.72 3.28
C ALA A 56 -1.93 -5.37 3.50
N LEU A 57 -1.64 -4.71 4.61
CA LEU A 57 -2.15 -3.37 4.91
C LEU A 57 -1.21 -2.31 4.35
N GLY A 58 -1.71 -1.52 3.39
CA GLY A 58 -1.02 -0.35 2.84
C GLY A 58 -1.20 0.87 3.72
N GLY A 59 -0.09 1.52 4.07
CA GLY A 59 -0.09 2.69 4.95
C GLY A 59 -0.43 4.02 4.26
N GLN A 60 -0.40 4.06 2.92
CA GLN A 60 -0.75 5.29 2.20
C GLN A 60 -2.27 5.50 2.17
N SER A 61 -2.69 6.75 2.23
CA SER A 61 -4.08 7.20 2.13
C SER A 61 -4.96 6.68 3.27
N ALA A 62 -5.31 5.42 3.25
CA ALA A 62 -6.20 4.82 4.23
C ALA A 62 -5.76 5.09 5.67
N LEU A 63 -4.54 4.66 6.04
CA LEU A 63 -4.03 4.88 7.39
C LEU A 63 -3.75 6.36 7.69
N THR A 64 -3.38 7.15 6.68
CA THR A 64 -3.08 8.59 6.84
C THR A 64 -4.32 9.43 7.11
N ASP A 65 -5.51 8.97 6.72
CA ASP A 65 -6.75 9.73 6.75
C ASP A 65 -7.63 9.44 7.97
N PHE A 66 -7.23 8.51 8.85
CA PHE A 66 -7.95 8.32 10.12
C PHE A 66 -8.02 9.62 10.92
N PRO A 67 -9.13 9.88 11.62
CA PRO A 67 -9.34 11.12 12.39
C PRO A 67 -8.26 11.37 13.45
N ASP A 68 -7.84 10.32 14.12
CA ASP A 68 -6.81 10.37 15.17
C ASP A 68 -5.95 9.10 15.18
N ASP A 69 -4.87 9.14 15.94
CA ASP A 69 -3.90 8.05 16.04
C ASP A 69 -4.43 6.83 16.80
N GLU A 70 -5.38 7.02 17.73
CA GLU A 70 -5.95 5.93 18.52
C GLU A 70 -6.86 5.05 17.65
N MET A 71 -7.69 5.70 16.83
CA MET A 71 -8.52 5.00 15.85
C MET A 71 -7.67 4.27 14.81
N ALA A 72 -6.60 4.92 14.33
CA ALA A 72 -5.66 4.29 13.40
C ALA A 72 -4.96 3.08 14.04
N ALA A 73 -4.47 3.20 15.27
CA ALA A 73 -3.84 2.10 15.99
C ALA A 73 -4.80 0.95 16.26
N LYS A 74 -6.04 1.25 16.66
CA LYS A 74 -7.07 0.22 16.82
C LYS A 74 -7.31 -0.51 15.49
N PHE A 75 -7.46 0.20 14.39
CA PHE A 75 -7.66 -0.39 13.08
C PHE A 75 -6.48 -1.31 12.65
N VAL A 76 -5.25 -0.89 12.91
CA VAL A 76 -4.06 -1.72 12.65
C VAL A 76 -4.10 -2.99 13.51
N ASN A 77 -4.47 -2.89 14.80
CA ASN A 77 -4.65 -4.06 15.66
C ASN A 77 -5.71 -5.01 15.11
N ASP A 78 -6.87 -4.51 14.71
CA ASP A 78 -7.95 -5.30 14.12
C ASP A 78 -7.51 -6.02 12.82
N CYS A 79 -6.66 -5.37 12.02
CA CYS A 79 -6.05 -5.98 10.84
C CYS A 79 -5.12 -7.15 11.21
N ILE A 80 -4.24 -6.96 12.21
CA ILE A 80 -3.32 -8.01 12.67
C ILE A 80 -4.11 -9.16 13.29
N ASP A 81 -5.10 -8.89 14.13
CA ASP A 81 -5.99 -9.89 14.74
C ASP A 81 -6.79 -10.69 13.70
N SER A 82 -7.04 -10.09 12.53
CA SER A 82 -7.63 -10.74 11.35
C SER A 82 -6.62 -11.55 10.52
N GLY A 83 -5.37 -11.68 10.98
CA GLY A 83 -4.34 -12.47 10.32
C GLY A 83 -3.54 -11.74 9.23
N ILE A 84 -3.66 -10.41 9.12
CA ILE A 84 -2.78 -9.62 8.25
C ILE A 84 -1.42 -9.49 8.94
N THR A 85 -0.37 -10.00 8.28
CA THR A 85 0.99 -10.03 8.83
C THR A 85 1.96 -9.09 8.11
N TYR A 86 1.59 -8.51 6.97
CA TYR A 86 2.46 -7.61 6.20
C TYR A 86 1.95 -6.18 6.27
N LEU A 87 2.81 -5.27 6.77
CA LEU A 87 2.52 -3.84 6.90
C LEU A 87 3.45 -3.03 6.01
N ASP A 88 2.88 -2.18 5.14
CA ASP A 88 3.61 -1.39 4.16
C ASP A 88 3.59 0.10 4.50
N ALA A 89 4.71 0.64 4.97
CA ALA A 89 4.90 2.05 5.28
C ALA A 89 5.80 2.76 4.25
N ALA A 90 5.88 4.07 4.34
CA ALA A 90 6.90 4.89 3.68
C ALA A 90 6.98 6.30 4.32
N PRO A 91 8.15 6.96 4.25
CA PRO A 91 8.32 8.34 4.74
C PRO A 91 7.36 9.34 4.11
N MET A 92 7.04 9.15 2.83
CA MET A 92 6.11 10.04 2.12
C MET A 92 4.63 9.78 2.43
N TYR A 93 4.30 8.75 3.22
CA TYR A 93 2.92 8.44 3.58
C TYR A 93 2.49 9.28 4.77
N GLY A 94 1.87 10.40 4.47
CA GLY A 94 1.40 11.36 5.44
C GLY A 94 0.56 12.44 4.78
N ARG A 95 -0.05 13.29 5.59
CA ARG A 95 -0.75 14.49 5.16
C ARG A 95 0.20 15.67 5.13
N LYS A 96 -0.14 16.72 4.40
CA LYS A 96 0.69 17.94 4.34
C LYS A 96 0.86 18.60 5.72
N ASP A 97 -0.20 18.54 6.52
CA ASP A 97 -0.24 19.08 7.90
C ASP A 97 0.24 18.08 8.96
N ASP A 98 0.45 16.80 8.60
CA ASP A 98 0.93 15.74 9.48
C ASP A 98 1.79 14.75 8.68
N PRO A 99 3.02 15.15 8.29
CA PRO A 99 3.89 14.33 7.47
C PRO A 99 4.32 13.07 8.21
N ARG A 100 4.51 11.96 7.45
CA ARG A 100 4.94 10.66 7.99
C ARG A 100 4.02 10.06 9.05
N ASN A 101 2.75 10.50 9.12
CA ASN A 101 1.82 10.00 10.13
C ASN A 101 1.54 8.49 9.98
N SER A 102 1.70 7.93 8.79
CA SER A 102 1.59 6.47 8.58
C SER A 102 2.64 5.70 9.41
N GLU A 103 3.91 6.08 9.34
CA GLU A 103 4.96 5.43 10.13
C GLU A 103 4.73 5.61 11.64
N ARG A 104 4.35 6.80 12.08
CA ARG A 104 4.04 7.08 13.48
C ARG A 104 2.85 6.27 13.99
N ARG A 105 1.80 6.11 13.17
CA ARG A 105 0.59 5.33 13.50
C ARG A 105 0.88 3.84 13.59
N TYR A 106 1.67 3.30 12.65
CA TYR A 106 2.17 1.94 12.77
C TYR A 106 3.02 1.76 14.04
N GLY A 107 3.91 2.71 14.34
CA GLY A 107 4.79 2.65 15.50
C GLY A 107 4.05 2.45 16.83
N LYS A 108 2.87 3.06 17.00
CA LYS A 108 2.04 2.86 18.20
C LYS A 108 1.63 1.40 18.44
N VAL A 109 1.49 0.62 17.38
CA VAL A 109 1.13 -0.80 17.46
C VAL A 109 2.40 -1.68 17.47
N ILE A 110 3.37 -1.34 16.65
CA ILE A 110 4.63 -2.09 16.50
C ILE A 110 5.43 -2.15 17.80
N ALA A 111 5.40 -1.10 18.61
CA ALA A 111 6.04 -1.08 19.93
C ALA A 111 5.67 -2.31 20.81
N GLN A 112 4.50 -2.89 20.59
CA GLN A 112 4.00 -4.04 21.38
C GLN A 112 3.90 -5.33 20.56
N ARG A 113 3.71 -5.23 19.22
CA ARG A 113 3.37 -6.36 18.35
C ARG A 113 4.42 -6.63 17.26
N ARG A 114 5.67 -6.17 17.48
CA ARG A 114 6.75 -6.25 16.48
C ARG A 114 6.95 -7.65 15.90
N LYS A 115 6.86 -8.68 16.72
CA LYS A 115 7.11 -10.08 16.33
C LYS A 115 5.99 -10.71 15.50
N GLU A 116 4.84 -10.08 15.42
CA GLU A 116 3.67 -10.61 14.71
C GLU A 116 3.64 -10.19 13.23
N VAL A 117 4.50 -9.26 12.82
CA VAL A 117 4.39 -8.63 11.52
C VAL A 117 5.70 -8.64 10.72
N TYR A 118 5.54 -8.68 9.41
CA TYR A 118 6.55 -8.34 8.41
C TYR A 118 6.41 -6.84 8.13
N LEU A 119 7.30 -6.05 8.69
CA LEU A 119 7.25 -4.59 8.60
C LEU A 119 8.17 -4.09 7.49
N THR A 120 7.61 -3.26 6.60
CA THR A 120 8.40 -2.63 5.55
C THR A 120 8.24 -1.12 5.57
N THR A 121 9.33 -0.43 5.24
CA THR A 121 9.28 0.98 4.83
C THR A 121 10.16 1.20 3.61
N LYS A 122 10.33 2.44 3.19
CA LYS A 122 10.98 2.78 1.93
C LYS A 122 11.88 3.99 2.10
N THR A 123 12.73 4.28 1.11
CA THR A 123 13.40 5.57 0.99
C THR A 123 13.35 6.08 -0.44
N LEU A 124 13.11 7.36 -0.61
CA LEU A 124 13.19 8.08 -1.90
C LEU A 124 14.61 8.56 -2.19
N GLU A 125 15.46 8.57 -1.18
CA GLU A 125 16.82 9.08 -1.31
C GLU A 125 17.69 8.11 -2.12
N ARG A 126 18.58 8.70 -2.94
CA ARG A 126 19.56 7.95 -3.75
C ARG A 126 20.97 8.09 -3.23
N ASP A 127 21.19 9.10 -2.41
CA ASP A 127 22.44 9.35 -1.69
C ASP A 127 22.42 8.61 -0.35
N ALA A 128 23.53 7.95 0.00
CA ALA A 128 23.59 7.09 1.18
C ALA A 128 23.41 7.87 2.49
N ASP A 129 24.01 9.07 2.62
CA ASP A 129 23.94 9.85 3.86
C ASP A 129 22.54 10.43 4.09
N LYS A 130 21.88 10.86 3.00
CA LYS A 130 20.49 11.31 3.07
C LYS A 130 19.56 10.16 3.40
N ALA A 131 19.75 9.01 2.73
CA ALA A 131 18.98 7.81 2.98
C ALA A 131 19.15 7.33 4.42
N MET A 132 20.35 7.38 4.99
CA MET A 132 20.58 6.97 6.39
C MET A 132 19.76 7.81 7.37
N ARG A 133 19.79 9.15 7.23
CA ARG A 133 18.99 10.06 8.09
C ARG A 133 17.47 9.80 7.96
N ASP A 134 17.02 9.50 6.74
CA ASP A 134 15.63 9.18 6.46
C ASP A 134 15.21 7.85 7.13
N ILE A 135 16.09 6.84 7.06
CA ILE A 135 15.89 5.52 7.67
C ILE A 135 15.90 5.60 9.20
N GLU A 136 16.82 6.33 9.80
CA GLU A 136 16.86 6.57 11.25
C GLU A 136 15.56 7.20 11.75
N THR A 137 15.05 8.18 11.00
CA THR A 137 13.74 8.79 11.29
C THR A 137 12.60 7.79 11.17
N SER A 138 12.61 6.92 10.14
CA SER A 138 11.63 5.86 9.99
C SER A 138 11.63 4.89 11.16
N LEU A 139 12.81 4.40 11.57
CA LEU A 139 12.94 3.48 12.71
C LEU A 139 12.41 4.10 14.00
N LYS A 140 12.73 5.38 14.24
CA LYS A 140 12.22 6.11 15.39
C LYS A 140 10.70 6.24 15.39
N LEU A 141 10.10 6.62 14.24
CA LEU A 141 8.65 6.77 14.13
C LEU A 141 7.92 5.42 14.21
N LEU A 142 8.49 4.37 13.63
CA LEU A 142 7.99 3.00 13.70
C LEU A 142 8.25 2.32 15.05
N GLN A 143 9.00 2.96 15.97
CA GLN A 143 9.34 2.45 17.30
C GLN A 143 9.96 1.03 17.26
N THR A 144 10.92 0.84 16.37
CA THR A 144 11.63 -0.44 16.16
C THR A 144 13.09 -0.18 15.82
N ASP A 145 13.95 -1.15 16.12
CA ASP A 145 15.38 -1.14 15.79
C ASP A 145 15.71 -1.89 14.48
N HIS A 146 14.72 -2.56 13.89
CA HIS A 146 14.91 -3.34 12.67
C HIS A 146 13.66 -3.42 11.80
N LEU A 147 13.87 -3.76 10.51
CA LEU A 147 12.82 -3.99 9.52
C LEU A 147 13.00 -5.34 8.83
N GLU A 148 11.91 -5.97 8.41
CA GLU A 148 12.01 -7.10 7.50
C GLU A 148 12.50 -6.65 6.14
N CYS A 149 11.98 -5.56 5.59
CA CYS A 149 12.42 -5.10 4.28
C CYS A 149 12.48 -3.57 4.21
N LEU A 150 13.55 -3.05 3.62
CA LEU A 150 13.65 -1.66 3.21
C LEU A 150 13.70 -1.58 1.70
N GLN A 151 12.87 -0.72 1.12
CA GLN A 151 12.66 -0.67 -0.32
C GLN A 151 13.22 0.62 -0.93
N VAL A 152 13.96 0.50 -2.05
CA VAL A 152 14.26 1.66 -2.92
C VAL A 152 12.95 2.07 -3.58
N HIS A 153 12.47 3.27 -3.25
CA HIS A 153 11.13 3.72 -3.60
C HIS A 153 11.07 4.43 -4.95
N LYS A 154 10.01 4.14 -5.71
CA LYS A 154 9.66 4.86 -6.96
C LYS A 154 10.78 4.89 -8.00
N ILE A 155 11.32 3.75 -8.40
CA ILE A 155 12.15 3.69 -9.60
C ILE A 155 11.32 4.16 -10.80
N THR A 156 11.89 5.09 -11.58
CA THR A 156 11.25 5.71 -12.76
C THR A 156 12.12 5.50 -14.02
N PRO A 157 11.55 5.69 -15.22
CA PRO A 157 12.32 5.58 -16.47
C PRO A 157 13.52 6.53 -16.54
N GLU A 158 13.47 7.69 -15.87
CA GLU A 158 14.53 8.68 -15.84
C GLU A 158 15.62 8.38 -14.79
N GLU A 159 15.46 7.28 -14.02
CA GLU A 159 16.40 6.90 -12.98
C GLU A 159 17.78 6.53 -13.55
N ASP A 160 18.83 7.15 -13.04
CA ASP A 160 20.20 6.63 -13.22
C ASP A 160 20.41 5.43 -12.28
N LEU A 161 20.08 4.26 -12.79
CA LEU A 161 20.21 3.03 -12.01
C LEU A 161 21.65 2.76 -11.54
N ALA A 162 22.66 3.17 -12.33
CA ALA A 162 24.05 2.97 -11.93
C ALA A 162 24.41 3.76 -10.65
N ARG A 163 23.73 4.88 -10.40
CA ARG A 163 23.92 5.70 -9.18
C ARG A 163 23.61 4.93 -7.90
N LEU A 164 22.65 3.99 -7.93
CA LEU A 164 22.23 3.25 -6.75
C LEU A 164 23.36 2.43 -6.11
N GLY A 165 24.23 1.86 -6.95
CA GLY A 165 25.32 0.96 -6.53
C GLY A 165 26.68 1.65 -6.34
N LYS A 166 26.79 2.97 -6.50
CA LYS A 166 28.03 3.70 -6.22
C LYS A 166 28.38 3.60 -4.72
N PRO A 167 29.63 3.86 -4.31
CA PRO A 167 30.04 3.82 -2.91
C PRO A 167 29.16 4.66 -1.97
N ASP A 168 28.70 5.81 -2.46
CA ASP A 168 27.79 6.75 -1.81
C ASP A 168 26.33 6.58 -2.27
N GLY A 169 25.99 5.46 -2.91
CA GLY A 169 24.65 5.14 -3.40
C GLY A 169 23.81 4.39 -2.38
N VAL A 170 22.49 4.56 -2.49
CA VAL A 170 21.52 3.96 -1.56
C VAL A 170 21.60 2.43 -1.52
N TYR A 171 21.77 1.74 -2.65
CA TYR A 171 21.83 0.28 -2.66
C TYR A 171 23.05 -0.24 -1.87
N THR A 172 24.18 0.44 -1.98
CA THR A 172 25.40 0.14 -1.19
C THR A 172 25.14 0.32 0.30
N LEU A 173 24.44 1.38 0.71
CA LEU A 173 24.00 1.56 2.10
C LEU A 173 23.08 0.42 2.56
N LEU A 174 22.07 0.05 1.76
CA LEU A 174 21.12 -1.00 2.15
C LEU A 174 21.82 -2.35 2.36
N ARG A 175 22.84 -2.67 1.57
CA ARG A 175 23.68 -3.87 1.79
C ARG A 175 24.37 -3.80 3.14
N LYS A 176 24.98 -2.67 3.51
CA LYS A 176 25.61 -2.48 4.84
C LYS A 176 24.60 -2.65 5.97
N LEU A 177 23.41 -2.06 5.85
CA LEU A 177 22.34 -2.19 6.85
C LEU A 177 21.84 -3.65 6.98
N ARG A 178 21.82 -4.40 5.87
CA ARG A 178 21.52 -5.84 5.90
C ARG A 178 22.60 -6.63 6.64
N ASP A 179 23.86 -6.36 6.37
CA ASP A 179 25.00 -7.01 7.05
C ASP A 179 24.99 -6.71 8.56
N GLN A 180 24.59 -5.49 8.94
CA GLN A 180 24.38 -5.04 10.33
C GLN A 180 23.08 -5.55 10.96
N LYS A 181 22.23 -6.27 10.22
CA LYS A 181 20.93 -6.80 10.67
C LYS A 181 19.89 -5.72 11.06
N VAL A 182 20.08 -4.48 10.64
CA VAL A 182 19.07 -3.42 10.74
C VAL A 182 17.91 -3.69 9.78
N ILE A 183 18.21 -4.28 8.63
CA ILE A 183 17.20 -4.80 7.70
C ILE A 183 17.52 -6.27 7.37
N ARG A 184 16.49 -7.07 7.07
CA ARG A 184 16.68 -8.45 6.62
C ARG A 184 16.77 -8.54 5.11
N PHE A 185 15.95 -7.80 4.40
CA PHE A 185 15.78 -7.86 2.95
C PHE A 185 15.80 -6.48 2.31
N ILE A 186 16.23 -6.45 1.05
CA ILE A 186 16.27 -5.24 0.23
C ILE A 186 15.20 -5.36 -0.85
N GLY A 187 14.29 -4.39 -0.91
CA GLY A 187 13.23 -4.35 -1.91
C GLY A 187 13.39 -3.21 -2.91
N VAL A 188 12.61 -3.29 -3.97
CA VAL A 188 12.48 -2.22 -4.96
C VAL A 188 11.01 -1.98 -5.29
N THR A 189 10.66 -0.72 -5.52
CA THR A 189 9.31 -0.35 -5.95
C THR A 189 9.31 0.62 -7.12
N GLY A 190 8.27 0.53 -7.94
CA GLY A 190 7.99 1.49 -9.01
C GLY A 190 6.64 1.20 -9.64
N HIS A 191 6.12 2.17 -10.37
CA HIS A 191 4.82 2.06 -11.04
C HIS A 191 4.69 2.93 -12.30
N LEU A 192 5.81 3.45 -12.82
CA LEU A 192 5.87 4.31 -14.01
C LEU A 192 6.63 3.68 -15.18
N GLY A 193 6.88 2.37 -15.17
CA GLY A 193 7.52 1.67 -16.27
C GLY A 193 8.00 0.28 -15.86
N ALA A 194 7.54 -0.75 -16.54
CA ALA A 194 7.98 -2.11 -16.28
C ALA A 194 9.44 -2.33 -16.75
N ALA A 195 9.86 -1.65 -17.83
CA ALA A 195 11.21 -1.78 -18.38
C ALA A 195 12.30 -1.31 -17.42
N CYS A 196 12.13 -0.16 -16.76
CA CYS A 196 13.11 0.34 -15.79
C CYS A 196 13.20 -0.55 -14.55
N LEU A 197 12.08 -1.06 -14.06
CA LEU A 197 12.07 -2.03 -12.96
C LEU A 197 12.73 -3.35 -13.35
N LYS A 198 12.48 -3.84 -14.59
CA LYS A 198 13.14 -5.03 -15.12
C LYS A 198 14.66 -4.81 -15.14
N GLN A 199 15.13 -3.66 -15.63
CA GLN A 199 16.54 -3.32 -15.64
C GLN A 199 17.11 -3.26 -14.21
N ALA A 200 16.41 -2.62 -13.27
CA ALA A 200 16.84 -2.50 -11.88
C ALA A 200 17.04 -3.89 -11.23
N ILE A 201 16.07 -4.81 -11.37
CA ILE A 201 16.18 -6.17 -10.80
C ILE A 201 17.18 -7.07 -11.53
N GLN A 202 17.63 -6.70 -12.74
CA GLN A 202 18.71 -7.37 -13.44
C GLN A 202 20.09 -6.84 -13.04
N MET A 203 20.17 -5.55 -12.65
CA MET A 203 21.42 -4.92 -12.20
C MET A 203 21.76 -5.20 -10.75
N TYR A 204 20.75 -5.38 -9.90
CA TYR A 204 20.91 -5.49 -8.44
C TYR A 204 20.15 -6.69 -7.86
N GLU A 205 20.73 -7.27 -6.80
CA GLU A 205 20.12 -8.36 -6.05
C GLU A 205 19.06 -7.84 -5.07
N PHE A 206 17.87 -7.59 -5.56
CA PHE A 206 16.72 -7.34 -4.70
C PHE A 206 16.08 -8.64 -4.22
N ASP A 207 15.46 -8.60 -3.04
CA ASP A 207 14.72 -9.72 -2.46
C ASP A 207 13.22 -9.62 -2.77
N THR A 208 12.68 -8.38 -2.84
CA THR A 208 11.26 -8.13 -3.12
C THR A 208 11.05 -7.07 -4.19
N LEU A 209 9.93 -7.20 -4.90
CA LEU A 209 9.45 -6.26 -5.90
C LEU A 209 8.00 -5.88 -5.58
N LEU A 210 7.76 -4.60 -5.28
CA LEU A 210 6.43 -4.03 -5.08
C LEU A 210 6.06 -3.17 -6.29
N THR A 211 5.05 -3.60 -7.07
CA THR A 211 4.66 -2.88 -8.28
C THR A 211 3.17 -3.04 -8.61
N THR A 212 2.70 -2.37 -9.64
CA THR A 212 1.29 -2.33 -10.02
C THR A 212 0.88 -3.58 -10.80
N PHE A 213 -0.18 -4.23 -10.34
CA PHE A 213 -0.86 -5.30 -11.08
C PHE A 213 -2.37 -5.09 -11.03
N ASN A 214 -2.96 -4.75 -12.16
CA ASN A 214 -4.40 -4.66 -12.36
C ASN A 214 -4.76 -4.92 -13.84
N PRO A 215 -6.03 -5.19 -14.18
CA PRO A 215 -6.39 -5.71 -15.50
C PRO A 215 -6.39 -4.69 -16.63
N THR A 216 -5.89 -3.46 -16.45
CA THR A 216 -5.89 -2.44 -17.50
C THR A 216 -4.77 -2.62 -18.52
N LYS A 217 -4.95 -2.05 -19.70
CA LYS A 217 -3.97 -2.10 -20.80
C LYS A 217 -2.60 -1.58 -20.38
N GLU A 218 -2.56 -0.45 -19.68
CA GLU A 218 -1.33 0.22 -19.28
C GLU A 218 -0.48 -0.59 -18.30
N ARG A 219 -1.01 -1.68 -17.75
CA ARG A 219 -0.31 -2.54 -16.79
C ARG A 219 0.05 -3.91 -17.34
N ARG A 220 -0.18 -4.12 -18.64
CA ARG A 220 0.14 -5.39 -19.32
C ARG A 220 1.62 -5.67 -19.36
N ASP A 221 2.44 -4.67 -19.58
CA ASP A 221 3.90 -4.79 -19.61
C ASP A 221 4.46 -5.28 -18.25
N TYR A 222 3.79 -4.98 -17.13
CA TYR A 222 4.16 -5.53 -15.81
C TYR A 222 3.92 -7.03 -15.74
N GLU A 223 2.83 -7.53 -16.31
CA GLU A 223 2.52 -8.95 -16.36
C GLU A 223 3.36 -9.69 -17.42
N GLU A 224 3.55 -9.10 -18.60
CA GLU A 224 4.13 -9.77 -19.76
C GLU A 224 5.66 -9.66 -19.79
N VAL A 225 6.22 -8.55 -19.31
CA VAL A 225 7.66 -8.25 -19.43
C VAL A 225 8.39 -8.34 -18.08
N LEU A 226 7.82 -7.79 -17.01
CA LEU A 226 8.50 -7.70 -15.71
C LEU A 226 8.29 -8.97 -14.87
N LEU A 227 7.06 -9.45 -14.77
CA LEU A 227 6.69 -10.58 -13.92
C LEU A 227 7.47 -11.87 -14.23
N PRO A 228 7.68 -12.28 -15.51
CA PRO A 228 8.47 -13.46 -15.82
C PRO A 228 9.92 -13.37 -15.31
N VAL A 229 10.55 -12.20 -15.41
CA VAL A 229 11.92 -11.98 -14.92
C VAL A 229 11.98 -12.03 -13.39
N ALA A 230 11.04 -11.34 -12.72
CA ALA A 230 10.95 -11.35 -11.26
C ALA A 230 10.71 -12.77 -10.71
N ARG A 231 9.88 -13.56 -11.40
CA ARG A 231 9.63 -14.98 -11.07
C ARG A 231 10.88 -15.84 -11.24
N LYS A 232 11.61 -15.68 -12.35
CA LYS A 232 12.85 -16.42 -12.59
C LYS A 232 13.90 -16.16 -11.51
N GLN A 233 13.94 -14.96 -10.95
CA GLN A 233 14.83 -14.59 -9.84
C GLN A 233 14.28 -14.96 -8.46
N ASN A 234 13.09 -15.57 -8.39
CA ASN A 234 12.38 -15.92 -7.18
C ASN A 234 12.21 -14.72 -6.22
N LEU A 235 11.94 -13.54 -6.77
CA LEU A 235 11.65 -12.35 -5.95
C LEU A 235 10.32 -12.51 -5.20
N GLY A 236 10.23 -11.94 -4.01
CA GLY A 236 8.97 -11.72 -3.32
C GLY A 236 8.14 -10.67 -4.07
N ILE A 237 7.13 -11.08 -4.83
CA ILE A 237 6.36 -10.20 -5.72
C ILE A 237 5.10 -9.74 -5.00
N ILE A 238 4.95 -8.43 -4.88
CA ILE A 238 3.88 -7.75 -4.14
C ILE A 238 3.09 -6.89 -5.11
N ALA A 239 1.79 -7.15 -5.23
CA ALA A 239 0.89 -6.38 -6.08
C ALA A 239 0.33 -5.17 -5.33
N MET A 240 0.47 -3.98 -5.89
CA MET A 240 -0.18 -2.76 -5.41
C MET A 240 -1.11 -2.18 -6.47
N LYS A 241 -1.94 -1.20 -6.07
CA LYS A 241 -2.85 -0.48 -6.97
C LYS A 241 -3.80 -1.40 -7.74
N VAL A 242 -4.16 -2.51 -7.12
CA VAL A 242 -5.06 -3.52 -7.71
C VAL A 242 -6.46 -2.97 -7.97
N MET A 243 -6.87 -1.97 -7.20
CA MET A 243 -8.13 -1.21 -7.38
C MET A 243 -7.96 -0.01 -8.32
N GLY A 244 -6.81 0.11 -9.01
CA GLY A 244 -6.51 1.23 -9.88
C GLY A 244 -5.97 2.48 -9.17
N GLY A 245 -5.58 2.38 -7.90
CA GLY A 245 -5.17 3.50 -7.06
C GLY A 245 -6.32 4.22 -6.40
N THR A 246 -6.03 5.27 -5.63
CA THR A 246 -7.03 6.03 -4.90
C THR A 246 -7.60 7.18 -5.71
N PRO A 247 -8.89 7.49 -5.56
CA PRO A 247 -9.53 8.66 -6.19
C PRO A 247 -9.03 10.00 -5.62
N GLN A 248 -8.18 10.01 -4.63
CA GLN A 248 -7.77 11.16 -3.80
C GLN A 248 -7.18 12.34 -4.55
N TYR A 249 -6.87 12.19 -5.81
CA TYR A 249 -6.39 13.33 -6.59
C TYR A 249 -7.55 14.20 -7.07
N ASN A 250 -8.40 14.64 -6.10
CA ASN A 250 -9.37 15.74 -6.21
C ASN A 250 -10.26 15.74 -7.45
N ARG A 251 -10.81 14.61 -7.86
CA ARG A 251 -11.94 14.60 -8.77
C ARG A 251 -13.24 14.72 -7.93
N LYS A 252 -13.97 15.82 -8.06
CA LYS A 252 -15.36 15.92 -7.55
C LYS A 252 -16.13 14.67 -7.95
N GLY A 253 -16.81 14.02 -7.00
CA GLY A 253 -17.60 12.82 -7.24
C GLY A 253 -16.87 11.49 -7.12
N THR A 254 -15.61 11.48 -6.63
CA THR A 254 -14.88 10.24 -6.33
C THR A 254 -14.67 10.03 -4.83
N GLU A 255 -15.25 10.89 -4.01
CA GLU A 255 -15.16 10.82 -2.56
C GLU A 255 -15.76 9.49 -2.06
N GLY A 256 -14.99 8.77 -1.26
CA GLY A 256 -15.42 7.48 -0.68
C GLY A 256 -15.34 6.27 -1.60
N LEU A 257 -14.87 6.40 -2.84
CA LEU A 257 -14.63 5.23 -3.69
C LEU A 257 -13.31 4.55 -3.33
N PRO A 258 -13.29 3.21 -3.18
CA PRO A 258 -12.10 2.47 -2.76
C PRO A 258 -11.03 2.32 -3.85
N GLY A 259 -11.23 2.90 -5.03
CA GLY A 259 -10.28 2.88 -6.16
C GLY A 259 -10.92 3.30 -7.47
N VAL A 260 -10.11 3.75 -8.43
CA VAL A 260 -10.62 4.27 -9.71
C VAL A 260 -11.25 3.20 -10.62
N LEU A 261 -10.91 1.91 -10.42
CA LEU A 261 -11.50 0.80 -11.14
C LEU A 261 -12.76 0.24 -10.48
N VAL A 262 -13.06 0.67 -9.25
CA VAL A 262 -14.15 0.12 -8.46
C VAL A 262 -15.46 0.81 -8.81
N GLY A 263 -16.51 0.02 -8.97
CA GLY A 263 -17.87 0.49 -9.22
C GLY A 263 -18.65 -0.43 -10.14
N ASP A 264 -19.81 0.05 -10.52
CA ASP A 264 -20.71 -0.58 -11.48
C ASP A 264 -20.63 0.17 -12.83
N GLY A 265 -20.85 -0.57 -13.93
CA GLY A 265 -20.88 -0.01 -15.27
C GLY A 265 -19.60 -0.25 -16.09
N PRO A 266 -19.53 0.33 -17.29
CA PRO A 266 -18.40 0.15 -18.21
C PRO A 266 -17.08 0.61 -17.61
N GLY A 267 -16.01 -0.16 -17.80
CA GLY A 267 -14.68 0.18 -17.28
C GLY A 267 -14.53 0.07 -15.76
N LYS A 268 -15.49 -0.58 -15.07
CA LYS A 268 -15.50 -0.79 -13.63
C LYS A 268 -15.67 -2.27 -13.28
N ALA A 269 -15.23 -2.61 -12.07
CA ALA A 269 -15.43 -3.94 -11.52
C ALA A 269 -15.59 -3.89 -9.99
N SER A 270 -16.17 -4.93 -9.41
CA SER A 270 -16.26 -5.03 -7.96
C SER A 270 -14.88 -5.20 -7.31
N PRO A 271 -14.67 -4.71 -6.08
CA PRO A 271 -13.43 -4.91 -5.33
C PRO A 271 -13.01 -6.38 -5.26
N ALA A 272 -13.98 -7.29 -5.09
CA ALA A 272 -13.73 -8.73 -5.05
C ALA A 272 -13.12 -9.28 -6.34
N LYS A 273 -13.63 -8.85 -7.51
CA LYS A 273 -13.07 -9.26 -8.80
C LYS A 273 -11.65 -8.75 -8.99
N LEU A 274 -11.38 -7.49 -8.64
CA LEU A 274 -10.05 -6.89 -8.77
C LEU A 274 -9.04 -7.55 -7.84
N LEU A 275 -9.43 -7.82 -6.59
CA LEU A 275 -8.58 -8.51 -5.61
C LEU A 275 -8.29 -9.95 -6.05
N ARG A 276 -9.33 -10.70 -6.48
CA ARG A 276 -9.16 -12.05 -7.03
C ARG A 276 -8.27 -12.06 -8.27
N TYR A 277 -8.45 -11.10 -9.18
CA TYR A 277 -7.59 -10.96 -10.36
C TYR A 277 -6.12 -10.90 -9.97
N ALA A 278 -5.75 -9.94 -9.13
CA ALA A 278 -4.36 -9.75 -8.71
C ALA A 278 -3.80 -10.98 -7.98
N LEU A 279 -4.55 -11.56 -7.04
CA LEU A 279 -4.14 -12.77 -6.31
C LEU A 279 -4.05 -14.02 -7.19
N SER A 280 -4.68 -14.02 -8.38
CA SER A 280 -4.62 -15.12 -9.35
C SER A 280 -3.43 -15.02 -10.30
N LEU A 281 -2.75 -13.88 -10.33
CA LEU A 281 -1.45 -13.76 -10.98
C LEU A 281 -0.38 -14.47 -10.13
N PRO A 282 0.77 -14.82 -10.72
CA PRO A 282 1.86 -15.44 -9.98
C PRO A 282 2.61 -14.42 -9.07
N VAL A 283 1.84 -13.66 -8.29
CA VAL A 283 2.29 -12.79 -7.21
C VAL A 283 2.11 -13.46 -5.85
N HIS A 284 2.80 -12.99 -4.83
CA HIS A 284 2.72 -13.60 -3.50
C HIS A 284 1.63 -12.97 -2.65
N ILE A 285 1.55 -11.63 -2.62
CA ILE A 285 0.60 -10.88 -1.80
C ILE A 285 0.07 -9.65 -2.54
N VAL A 286 -1.03 -9.11 -2.04
CA VAL A 286 -1.60 -7.83 -2.47
C VAL A 286 -1.52 -6.84 -1.33
N VAL A 287 -0.90 -5.67 -1.55
CA VAL A 287 -0.97 -4.52 -0.65
C VAL A 287 -2.17 -3.66 -1.03
N ASN A 288 -3.09 -3.50 -0.09
CA ASN A 288 -4.30 -2.71 -0.30
C ASN A 288 -4.44 -1.60 0.76
N GLY A 289 -4.83 -0.40 0.34
CA GLY A 289 -5.31 0.64 1.23
C GLY A 289 -6.72 0.29 1.68
N ILE A 290 -6.96 0.24 2.99
CA ILE A 290 -8.23 -0.15 3.59
C ILE A 290 -8.67 0.98 4.52
N TYR A 291 -9.78 1.65 4.20
CA TYR A 291 -10.18 2.90 4.84
C TYR A 291 -11.08 2.72 6.06
N ASP A 292 -11.74 1.58 6.17
CA ASP A 292 -12.70 1.30 7.24
C ASP A 292 -12.90 -0.21 7.46
N HIS A 293 -13.62 -0.55 8.51
CA HIS A 293 -13.91 -1.94 8.89
C HIS A 293 -14.83 -2.65 7.89
N LYS A 294 -15.66 -1.92 7.13
CA LYS A 294 -16.51 -2.51 6.10
C LYS A 294 -15.67 -3.00 4.92
N GLN A 295 -14.70 -2.19 4.47
CA GLN A 295 -13.74 -2.60 3.45
C GLN A 295 -12.83 -3.72 3.95
N LEU A 296 -12.40 -3.66 5.23
CA LEU A 296 -11.63 -4.73 5.85
C LEU A 296 -12.41 -6.04 5.82
N SER A 297 -13.65 -6.08 6.31
CA SER A 297 -14.52 -7.27 6.30
C SER A 297 -14.69 -7.84 4.89
N HIS A 298 -14.92 -6.95 3.90
CA HIS A 298 -15.06 -7.37 2.51
C HIS A 298 -13.78 -8.03 1.98
N ASN A 299 -12.62 -7.40 2.18
CA ASN A 299 -11.34 -7.93 1.71
C ASN A 299 -10.96 -9.23 2.41
N LEU A 300 -11.23 -9.34 3.72
CA LEU A 300 -11.04 -10.57 4.49
C LEU A 300 -11.91 -11.70 3.94
N GLY A 301 -13.20 -11.43 3.67
CA GLY A 301 -14.11 -12.42 3.09
C GLY A 301 -13.62 -12.96 1.76
N VAL A 302 -13.10 -12.10 0.89
CA VAL A 302 -12.50 -12.50 -0.39
C VAL A 302 -11.23 -13.33 -0.18
N CYS A 303 -10.36 -12.93 0.74
CA CYS A 303 -9.08 -13.62 0.99
C CYS A 303 -9.26 -14.96 1.71
N TYR A 304 -10.12 -15.04 2.72
CA TYR A 304 -10.38 -16.28 3.46
C TYR A 304 -10.99 -17.37 2.57
N ASN A 305 -11.79 -16.96 1.58
CA ASN A 305 -12.44 -17.87 0.62
C ASN A 305 -11.76 -17.79 -0.77
N PHE A 306 -10.49 -17.40 -0.83
CA PHE A 306 -9.81 -17.20 -2.10
C PHE A 306 -9.79 -18.46 -2.95
N GLN A 307 -10.35 -18.30 -4.16
CA GLN A 307 -10.23 -19.25 -5.25
C GLN A 307 -9.61 -18.53 -6.45
N PRO A 308 -8.60 -19.12 -7.11
CA PRO A 308 -8.01 -18.54 -8.30
C PRO A 308 -9.06 -18.22 -9.37
N MET A 309 -8.91 -17.09 -10.03
CA MET A 309 -9.75 -16.70 -11.15
C MET A 309 -9.36 -17.53 -12.39
N PRO A 310 -10.28 -18.26 -13.02
CA PRO A 310 -9.98 -18.99 -14.25
C PRO A 310 -9.51 -18.06 -15.37
N ASP A 311 -8.65 -18.57 -16.26
CA ASP A 311 -8.09 -17.79 -17.36
C ASP A 311 -9.13 -17.13 -18.29
N PRO A 312 -10.27 -17.76 -18.63
CA PRO A 312 -11.32 -17.09 -19.40
C PRO A 312 -11.92 -15.89 -18.64
N GLU A 313 -12.19 -16.03 -17.32
CA GLU A 313 -12.72 -14.95 -16.49
C GLU A 313 -11.70 -13.80 -16.38
N ARG A 314 -10.42 -14.13 -16.20
CA ARG A 314 -9.33 -13.15 -16.14
C ARG A 314 -9.21 -12.36 -17.44
N ARG A 315 -9.24 -13.04 -18.60
CA ARG A 315 -9.22 -12.40 -19.92
C ARG A 315 -10.45 -11.54 -20.17
N ALA A 316 -11.64 -12.02 -19.80
CA ALA A 316 -12.85 -11.21 -19.91
C ALA A 316 -12.78 -9.93 -19.08
N LEU A 317 -12.24 -9.99 -17.86
CA LEU A 317 -12.03 -8.82 -17.03
C LEU A 317 -10.99 -7.84 -17.64
N GLN A 318 -9.95 -8.36 -18.24
CA GLN A 318 -8.95 -7.58 -18.96
C GLN A 318 -9.54 -6.83 -20.15
N VAL A 319 -10.44 -7.48 -20.92
CA VAL A 319 -11.15 -6.84 -22.03
C VAL A 319 -12.11 -5.77 -21.52
N ALA A 320 -12.88 -6.07 -20.47
CA ALA A 320 -13.85 -5.13 -19.89
C ALA A 320 -13.21 -3.86 -19.30
N LEU A 321 -11.96 -3.94 -18.83
CA LEU A 321 -11.24 -2.84 -18.20
C LEU A 321 -10.11 -2.29 -19.08
N HIS A 322 -10.00 -2.73 -20.34
CA HIS A 322 -8.92 -2.40 -21.24
C HIS A 322 -8.67 -0.89 -21.36
N ASP A 323 -9.74 -0.11 -21.60
CA ASP A 323 -9.69 1.34 -21.83
C ASP A 323 -10.04 2.14 -20.58
N SER A 324 -9.99 1.52 -19.40
CA SER A 324 -10.26 2.24 -18.15
C SER A 324 -9.18 3.28 -17.89
N ASP A 325 -9.61 4.52 -17.73
CA ASP A 325 -8.77 5.72 -17.71
C ASP A 325 -8.01 5.89 -16.37
N ILE A 326 -7.09 4.96 -16.10
CA ILE A 326 -6.19 5.06 -14.94
C ILE A 326 -5.05 6.04 -15.21
N LEU A 327 -4.62 6.17 -16.46
CA LEU A 327 -3.46 6.97 -16.86
C LEU A 327 -3.60 8.44 -16.49
N LEU A 328 -4.81 9.01 -16.57
CA LEU A 328 -5.05 10.40 -16.18
C LEU A 328 -4.76 10.69 -14.70
N ALA A 329 -4.80 9.66 -13.83
CA ALA A 329 -4.47 9.81 -12.42
C ALA A 329 -2.96 9.71 -12.15
N TYR A 330 -2.21 8.92 -12.94
CA TYR A 330 -0.81 8.61 -12.70
C TYR A 330 0.20 9.31 -13.62
N ASN A 331 -0.22 9.77 -14.79
CA ASN A 331 0.66 10.42 -15.77
C ASN A 331 0.67 11.96 -15.65
N LYS A 332 0.11 12.53 -14.60
CA LYS A 332 0.29 13.97 -14.37
C LYS A 332 1.72 14.25 -13.89
N PRO A 333 2.39 15.28 -14.42
CA PRO A 333 3.74 15.68 -13.99
C PRO A 333 3.88 15.84 -12.49
N ASP A 334 2.80 16.27 -11.81
CA ASP A 334 2.74 16.45 -10.35
C ASP A 334 2.75 15.15 -9.55
N TYR A 335 2.38 14.02 -10.14
CA TYR A 335 2.41 12.72 -9.47
C TYR A 335 3.84 12.16 -9.33
N ALA A 336 4.73 12.49 -10.25
CA ALA A 336 6.14 12.09 -10.18
C ALA A 336 6.91 12.90 -9.11
N ARG A 337 6.36 14.07 -8.72
CA ARG A 337 6.99 15.00 -7.75
C ARG A 337 6.35 14.95 -6.35
N ALA A 338 5.25 14.24 -6.17
CA ALA A 338 4.53 14.13 -4.88
C ALA A 338 4.95 12.87 -4.08
#